data_328ba117cb4ad0db12c33906a9d50382
#
_entry.id   328ba117cb4ad0db12c33906a9d50382
#
_cell.length_a   1.000
_cell.length_b   1.000
_cell.length_c   1.000
_cell.angle_alpha   90.00
_cell.angle_beta   90.00
_cell.angle_gamma   90.00
#
_symmetry.space_group_name_H-M   'P 1'
#
loop_
_entity.id
_entity.type
_entity.pdbx_description
1 polymer ?
#
loop_
_entity_poly.entity_id
_entity_poly.type
_entity_poly.pdbx_seq_one_letter_code
_entity_poly.pdbx_strand_id
1 'polypeptide(L)'
;MKCNISRRDFMKGAAVVAASGLLAGCDGETPAPSGSGSSSSSSSSSSSSGGSSSSSSSSSSSSSSSSGAGETSGIRWKYSRNNYGSITLTGYDKTAAVVPKGKVVIPAQYDGYTVSELGFALFRENNEIEQVVLPETITVIDWYAFYQCKNLYSATLPEGLKEIAPNAFRGCGLKSVVLPESLAKVGEWAFAENTALETAIIKGKTEFEKRTFDECTNLKKVEFHNVIQTLPDFMFAGCAKLQSIPLPMKLKQIGYGVFASCEQLDNVQLPDTVREIGWAAFSGCTSLRSIKIPDGVAEIQAETFAHCENLVEIQIPDSVKSIGWWAFHYCNALTQIKLPARMTQIEWGAFQSCDALQKITLPEGILEIAKQTFCFCDSLQEIYIPASVKKIGVAAFYCWRLKTVYFGGSEEMWKNIEIDMEKNSSGADNEKLMKVEHYWNQTPAAIGI
;
A
#
# COMPACT_ATOMS: atom_id res chain seq x y z
N MET A 1 -14.79 -28.74 0.89
CA MET A 1 -13.41 -28.73 0.31
C MET A 1 -12.80 -27.40 0.67
N LYS A 2 -11.73 -27.36 1.47
CA LYS A 2 -11.02 -26.11 1.75
C LYS A 2 -10.32 -25.67 0.47
N CYS A 3 -10.70 -24.53 -0.07
CA CYS A 3 -10.01 -23.93 -1.22
C CYS A 3 -8.64 -23.45 -0.72
N ASN A 4 -7.61 -24.29 -0.85
CA ASN A 4 -6.24 -23.92 -0.52
C ASN A 4 -5.63 -23.11 -1.68
N ILE A 5 -6.03 -21.86 -1.80
CA ILE A 5 -5.24 -20.92 -2.58
C ILE A 5 -4.06 -20.54 -1.67
N SER A 6 -2.82 -20.78 -2.12
CA SER A 6 -1.66 -20.45 -1.31
C SER A 6 -1.60 -18.93 -1.10
N ARG A 7 -1.16 -18.48 0.09
CA ARG A 7 -0.93 -17.05 0.38
C ARG A 7 -0.15 -16.33 -0.72
N ARG A 8 0.81 -17.02 -1.33
CA ARG A 8 1.64 -16.51 -2.44
C ARG A 8 0.86 -16.27 -3.73
N ASP A 9 -0.16 -17.10 -3.99
CA ASP A 9 -0.97 -17.00 -5.22
C ASP A 9 -2.05 -15.96 -5.07
N PHE A 10 -2.62 -15.78 -3.86
CA PHE A 10 -3.54 -14.70 -3.54
C PHE A 10 -2.85 -13.33 -3.61
N MET A 11 -1.64 -13.21 -3.06
CA MET A 11 -0.87 -11.95 -3.08
C MET A 11 -0.37 -11.59 -4.47
N LYS A 12 -0.03 -12.57 -5.31
CA LYS A 12 0.21 -12.33 -6.75
C LYS A 12 -1.06 -11.90 -7.47
N GLY A 13 -2.22 -12.45 -7.08
CA GLY A 13 -3.52 -12.01 -7.56
C GLY A 13 -3.85 -10.57 -7.17
N ALA A 14 -3.65 -10.17 -5.92
CA ALA A 14 -3.89 -8.80 -5.46
C ALA A 14 -2.94 -7.78 -6.12
N ALA A 15 -1.66 -8.13 -6.34
CA ALA A 15 -0.72 -7.30 -7.07
C ALA A 15 -1.05 -7.21 -8.57
N VAL A 16 -1.66 -8.24 -9.15
CA VAL A 16 -2.08 -8.29 -10.56
C VAL A 16 -3.43 -7.57 -10.77
N VAL A 17 -4.33 -7.55 -9.77
CA VAL A 17 -5.63 -6.85 -9.86
C VAL A 17 -5.47 -5.33 -9.86
N ALA A 18 -4.43 -4.81 -9.26
CA ALA A 18 -4.09 -3.38 -9.41
C ALA A 18 -3.54 -3.03 -10.82
N ALA A 19 -3.14 -4.02 -11.62
CA ALA A 19 -2.54 -3.82 -12.95
C ALA A 19 -3.40 -4.31 -14.11
N SER A 20 -4.39 -5.17 -13.87
CA SER A 20 -5.31 -5.67 -14.91
C SER A 20 -6.63 -6.07 -14.26
N GLY A 21 -7.71 -5.39 -14.57
CA GLY A 21 -9.05 -5.64 -14.03
C GLY A 21 -9.59 -7.05 -14.35
N LEU A 22 -8.99 -8.10 -13.80
CA LEU A 22 -9.40 -9.49 -13.98
C LEU A 22 -9.14 -10.28 -12.70
N LEU A 23 -10.20 -10.45 -11.90
CA LEU A 23 -10.36 -11.59 -10.99
C LEU A 23 -11.52 -12.43 -11.48
N ALA A 24 -11.19 -13.48 -12.20
CA ALA A 24 -12.11 -14.59 -12.41
C ALA A 24 -11.81 -15.66 -11.34
N GLY A 25 -12.77 -15.92 -10.47
CA GLY A 25 -12.70 -17.11 -9.63
C GLY A 25 -13.34 -16.97 -8.25
N CYS A 26 -14.58 -16.63 -8.20
CA CYS A 26 -15.72 -17.04 -7.38
C CYS A 26 -16.83 -16.00 -7.61
N ASP A 27 -17.76 -16.39 -8.50
CA ASP A 27 -18.94 -15.63 -8.93
C ASP A 27 -18.65 -14.28 -9.63
N GLY A 28 -18.72 -14.33 -10.96
CA GLY A 28 -18.62 -13.14 -11.79
C GLY A 28 -19.79 -12.20 -11.58
N GLU A 29 -19.46 -11.08 -10.95
CA GLU A 29 -20.09 -9.76 -11.12
C GLU A 29 -19.48 -8.84 -10.07
N THR A 30 -18.48 -8.07 -10.48
CA THR A 30 -18.02 -6.94 -9.69
C THR A 30 -18.95 -5.76 -9.95
N PRO A 31 -19.62 -5.18 -8.94
CA PRO A 31 -20.22 -3.87 -9.13
C PRO A 31 -19.11 -2.84 -9.30
N ALA A 32 -19.17 -2.06 -10.36
CA ALA A 32 -18.31 -0.90 -10.56
C ALA A 32 -18.48 0.08 -9.39
N PRO A 33 -17.40 0.74 -8.92
CA PRO A 33 -17.51 1.72 -7.86
C PRO A 33 -18.37 2.90 -8.33
N SER A 34 -19.41 3.23 -7.58
CA SER A 34 -20.17 4.45 -7.74
C SER A 34 -19.31 5.62 -7.26
N GLY A 35 -18.48 6.12 -8.16
CA GLY A 35 -17.70 7.32 -7.94
C GLY A 35 -18.47 8.52 -8.45
N SER A 36 -18.90 9.41 -7.56
CA SER A 36 -19.28 10.77 -7.96
C SER A 36 -18.00 11.53 -8.31
N GLY A 37 -17.89 11.83 -9.60
CA GLY A 37 -16.71 12.39 -10.17
C GLY A 37 -16.61 13.89 -10.16
N SER A 38 -15.52 14.37 -10.60
CA SER A 38 -15.44 15.53 -11.48
C SER A 38 -14.26 15.37 -12.41
N SER A 39 -14.60 15.37 -13.66
CA SER A 39 -13.72 15.36 -14.81
C SER A 39 -12.96 16.65 -14.96
N SER A 40 -11.68 16.62 -15.25
CA SER A 40 -11.06 17.57 -16.15
C SER A 40 -10.04 16.88 -17.03
N SER A 41 -10.44 16.72 -18.26
CA SER A 41 -9.64 16.30 -19.39
C SER A 41 -8.70 17.40 -19.82
N SER A 42 -7.44 17.09 -20.05
CA SER A 42 -6.67 17.79 -21.07
C SER A 42 -5.72 16.82 -21.74
N SER A 43 -6.14 16.43 -22.93
CA SER A 43 -5.33 15.81 -23.95
C SER A 43 -4.38 16.84 -24.56
N SER A 44 -3.11 16.51 -24.69
CA SER A 44 -2.30 17.07 -25.76
C SER A 44 -1.30 16.04 -26.24
N SER A 45 -1.64 15.50 -27.38
CA SER A 45 -0.74 14.84 -28.32
C SER A 45 0.20 15.87 -28.95
N SER A 46 1.46 15.60 -29.03
CA SER A 46 2.30 16.14 -30.09
C SER A 46 3.41 15.19 -30.45
N SER A 47 3.26 14.68 -31.65
CA SER A 47 4.28 14.03 -32.46
C SER A 47 5.31 15.05 -32.94
N SER A 48 6.55 14.67 -33.09
CA SER A 48 7.35 14.81 -34.30
C SER A 48 8.84 14.80 -34.01
N SER A 49 9.42 13.95 -34.69
CA SER A 49 10.32 14.10 -35.83
C SER A 49 11.78 14.40 -35.47
N GLY A 50 12.57 13.48 -35.97
CA GLY A 50 13.99 13.33 -36.01
C GLY A 50 14.80 14.57 -36.42
N GLY A 51 16.00 14.55 -35.96
CA GLY A 51 17.08 15.40 -36.36
C GLY A 51 18.39 14.75 -35.99
N SER A 52 18.95 14.01 -36.92
CA SER A 52 20.33 13.55 -36.88
C SER A 52 21.26 14.75 -37.04
N SER A 53 22.13 14.96 -36.08
CA SER A 53 23.31 15.79 -36.31
C SER A 53 24.52 15.09 -35.73
N SER A 54 25.38 14.71 -36.64
CA SER A 54 26.76 14.27 -36.46
C SER A 54 27.57 15.35 -35.76
N SER A 55 28.25 15.04 -34.68
CA SER A 55 29.31 15.89 -34.14
C SER A 55 30.58 15.09 -33.95
N SER A 56 31.57 15.60 -34.61
CA SER A 56 32.97 15.20 -34.66
C SER A 56 33.62 15.18 -33.27
N SER A 57 34.34 14.08 -33.01
CA SER A 57 35.25 13.93 -31.89
C SER A 57 36.53 14.73 -32.11
N SER A 58 36.87 15.60 -31.17
CA SER A 58 38.20 16.10 -31.00
C SER A 58 38.74 15.70 -29.65
N SER A 59 39.75 14.81 -29.67
CA SER A 59 40.53 14.42 -28.51
C SER A 59 41.61 15.46 -28.22
N SER A 60 41.58 16.04 -27.03
CA SER A 60 42.75 16.73 -26.48
C SER A 60 42.99 16.27 -25.05
N SER A 61 44.11 15.62 -24.85
CA SER A 61 44.64 15.21 -23.57
C SER A 61 45.33 16.37 -22.87
N SER A 62 44.90 16.74 -21.70
CA SER A 62 45.69 17.51 -20.74
C SER A 62 45.54 16.95 -19.35
N SER A 63 46.62 16.48 -18.81
CA SER A 63 46.80 15.99 -17.45
C SER A 63 46.92 17.14 -16.46
N SER A 64 46.03 17.20 -15.47
CA SER A 64 46.31 17.95 -14.25
C SER A 64 45.93 17.11 -13.04
N SER A 65 46.92 16.86 -12.23
CA SER A 65 46.90 16.10 -10.98
C SER A 65 46.19 16.88 -9.88
N SER A 66 45.17 16.29 -9.25
CA SER A 66 44.77 16.67 -7.91
C SER A 66 44.46 15.41 -7.09
N SER A 67 45.09 15.36 -5.93
CA SER A 67 45.10 14.27 -4.97
C SER A 67 43.76 13.96 -4.36
N GLY A 68 43.29 12.72 -4.50
CA GLY A 68 42.07 12.17 -3.97
C GLY A 68 41.59 10.95 -4.76
N ALA A 69 42.57 10.11 -5.19
CA ALA A 69 42.30 8.97 -6.05
C ALA A 69 41.65 7.81 -5.28
N GLY A 70 40.33 7.75 -5.29
CA GLY A 70 39.56 6.52 -5.08
C GLY A 70 39.66 5.63 -6.35
N GLU A 71 39.33 4.33 -6.22
CA GLU A 71 39.47 3.25 -7.25
C GLU A 71 38.77 3.52 -8.61
N THR A 72 38.17 4.68 -8.83
CA THR A 72 37.44 5.07 -10.04
C THR A 72 38.10 6.15 -10.89
N SER A 73 39.38 6.53 -10.57
CA SER A 73 40.18 7.37 -11.44
C SER A 73 40.55 6.61 -12.73
N GLY A 74 39.94 7.01 -13.84
CA GLY A 74 40.18 6.35 -15.15
C GLY A 74 38.92 5.85 -15.85
N ILE A 75 37.74 5.93 -15.23
CA ILE A 75 36.48 5.67 -15.92
C ILE A 75 36.27 6.74 -16.99
N ARG A 76 36.07 6.29 -18.23
CA ARG A 76 35.72 7.18 -19.35
C ARG A 76 34.22 7.35 -19.42
N TRP A 77 33.71 8.48 -18.87
CA TRP A 77 32.30 8.80 -18.87
C TRP A 77 31.83 9.31 -20.24
N LYS A 78 30.62 8.95 -20.61
CA LYS A 78 29.83 9.58 -21.68
C LYS A 78 28.90 10.56 -21.03
N TYR A 79 28.67 11.72 -21.64
CA TYR A 79 27.83 12.77 -21.10
C TYR A 79 27.10 13.57 -22.18
N SER A 80 26.04 14.23 -21.78
CA SER A 80 25.37 15.27 -22.53
C SER A 80 25.40 16.58 -21.74
N ARG A 81 25.44 17.72 -22.43
CA ARG A 81 25.34 19.04 -21.81
C ARG A 81 23.87 19.36 -21.55
N ASN A 82 23.56 19.86 -20.39
CA ASN A 82 22.23 20.38 -20.08
C ASN A 82 22.17 21.90 -20.33
N ASN A 83 20.95 22.47 -20.26
CA ASN A 83 20.71 23.88 -20.54
C ASN A 83 21.28 24.85 -19.49
N TYR A 84 21.83 24.33 -18.39
CA TYR A 84 22.35 25.09 -17.25
C TYR A 84 23.87 25.16 -17.23
N GLY A 85 24.54 24.68 -18.28
CA GLY A 85 26.01 24.68 -18.39
C GLY A 85 26.72 23.57 -17.60
N SER A 86 25.97 22.64 -17.04
CA SER A 86 26.49 21.42 -16.42
C SER A 86 26.24 20.21 -17.33
N ILE A 87 26.63 19.03 -16.86
CA ILE A 87 26.50 17.78 -17.63
C ILE A 87 25.73 16.72 -16.87
N THR A 88 25.01 15.90 -17.66
CA THR A 88 24.39 14.65 -17.25
C THR A 88 25.29 13.50 -17.70
N LEU A 89 25.72 12.62 -16.79
CA LEU A 89 26.41 11.39 -17.16
C LEU A 89 25.42 10.40 -17.78
N THR A 90 25.63 10.05 -19.05
CA THR A 90 24.72 9.20 -19.83
C THR A 90 25.23 7.78 -20.04
N GLY A 91 26.44 7.49 -19.62
CA GLY A 91 27.05 6.17 -19.75
C GLY A 91 28.56 6.20 -19.47
N TYR A 92 29.23 5.09 -19.78
CA TYR A 92 30.66 4.95 -19.70
C TYR A 92 31.14 4.06 -20.84
N ASP A 93 32.49 4.11 -21.12
CA ASP A 93 33.13 3.26 -22.12
C ASP A 93 33.31 1.86 -21.52
N LYS A 94 32.52 0.88 -21.98
CA LYS A 94 32.60 -0.53 -21.54
C LYS A 94 33.84 -1.27 -22.02
N THR A 95 34.58 -0.69 -22.97
CA THR A 95 35.83 -1.26 -23.51
C THR A 95 37.09 -0.69 -22.85
N ALA A 96 36.92 0.32 -21.99
CA ALA A 96 38.00 0.91 -21.23
C ALA A 96 38.63 -0.09 -20.24
N ALA A 97 39.87 0.10 -19.89
CA ALA A 97 40.56 -0.73 -18.89
C ALA A 97 39.94 -0.61 -17.48
N VAL A 98 39.29 0.52 -17.20
CA VAL A 98 38.62 0.77 -15.95
C VAL A 98 37.11 0.97 -16.22
N VAL A 99 36.28 0.09 -15.64
CA VAL A 99 34.82 0.14 -15.69
C VAL A 99 34.28 0.27 -14.27
N PRO A 100 33.03 0.81 -14.08
CA PRO A 100 32.42 0.92 -12.76
C PRO A 100 32.24 -0.43 -12.08
N LYS A 101 32.94 -0.65 -10.95
CA LYS A 101 32.82 -1.84 -10.09
C LYS A 101 33.22 -1.53 -8.66
N GLY A 102 32.83 -2.37 -7.70
CA GLY A 102 33.11 -2.20 -6.28
C GLY A 102 32.62 -0.84 -5.78
N LYS A 103 33.51 -0.01 -5.27
CA LYS A 103 33.20 1.36 -4.82
C LYS A 103 33.38 2.35 -5.98
N VAL A 104 32.27 2.93 -6.44
CA VAL A 104 32.26 3.95 -7.50
C VAL A 104 32.10 5.33 -6.88
N VAL A 105 33.05 6.23 -7.17
CA VAL A 105 32.99 7.65 -6.80
C VAL A 105 32.65 8.45 -8.05
N ILE A 106 31.53 9.13 -8.07
CA ILE A 106 31.12 10.01 -9.16
C ILE A 106 31.88 11.32 -9.04
N PRO A 107 32.58 11.79 -10.12
CA PRO A 107 33.33 13.04 -10.04
C PRO A 107 32.39 14.24 -9.99
N ALA A 108 32.73 15.28 -9.20
CA ALA A 108 32.01 16.55 -9.18
C ALA A 108 32.17 17.34 -10.49
N GLN A 109 33.30 17.10 -11.18
CA GLN A 109 33.61 17.71 -12.47
C GLN A 109 34.18 16.66 -13.43
N TYR A 110 33.81 16.75 -14.69
CA TYR A 110 34.35 15.92 -15.75
C TYR A 110 34.49 16.71 -17.03
N ASP A 111 35.68 16.64 -17.67
CA ASP A 111 35.99 17.36 -18.90
C ASP A 111 35.76 18.90 -18.81
N GLY A 112 36.04 19.46 -17.62
CA GLY A 112 35.85 20.90 -17.33
C GLY A 112 34.43 21.32 -17.00
N TYR A 113 33.45 20.41 -16.97
CA TYR A 113 32.05 20.68 -16.65
C TYR A 113 31.65 20.11 -15.30
N THR A 114 30.73 20.82 -14.60
CA THR A 114 30.13 20.31 -13.37
C THR A 114 29.19 19.14 -13.70
N VAL A 115 29.36 18.03 -13.02
CA VAL A 115 28.44 16.87 -13.09
C VAL A 115 27.28 17.13 -12.15
N SER A 116 26.06 17.34 -12.70
CA SER A 116 24.87 17.64 -11.92
C SER A 116 23.80 16.55 -11.94
N GLU A 117 23.90 15.60 -12.87
CA GLU A 117 22.86 14.60 -13.04
C GLU A 117 23.44 13.23 -13.40
N LEU A 118 22.82 12.18 -12.88
CA LEU A 118 22.99 10.81 -13.35
C LEU A 118 21.85 10.47 -14.29
N GLY A 119 22.17 10.20 -15.55
CA GLY A 119 21.19 10.04 -16.61
C GLY A 119 20.53 8.66 -16.64
N PHE A 120 19.59 8.54 -17.56
CA PHE A 120 18.77 7.36 -17.80
C PHE A 120 19.61 6.08 -17.86
N ALA A 121 19.25 5.11 -16.99
CA ALA A 121 19.82 3.75 -16.97
C ALA A 121 21.36 3.69 -16.90
N LEU A 122 22.02 4.70 -16.34
CA LEU A 122 23.48 4.85 -16.31
C LEU A 122 24.22 3.57 -15.85
N PHE A 123 23.75 2.95 -14.77
CA PHE A 123 24.31 1.73 -14.18
C PHE A 123 23.33 0.55 -14.18
N ARG A 124 22.25 0.63 -14.92
CA ARG A 124 21.22 -0.40 -14.97
C ARG A 124 21.81 -1.81 -15.03
N GLU A 125 21.36 -2.69 -14.10
CA GLU A 125 21.76 -4.10 -14.02
C GLU A 125 23.27 -4.33 -13.81
N ASN A 126 24.04 -3.32 -13.41
CA ASN A 126 25.46 -3.47 -13.09
C ASN A 126 25.62 -4.06 -11.68
N ASN A 127 25.75 -5.37 -11.60
CA ASN A 127 25.93 -6.11 -10.35
C ASN A 127 27.39 -6.13 -9.84
N GLU A 128 28.32 -5.48 -10.54
CA GLU A 128 29.69 -5.34 -10.06
C GLU A 128 29.87 -4.12 -9.13
N ILE A 129 28.89 -3.18 -9.10
CA ILE A 129 28.90 -2.03 -8.21
C ILE A 129 28.38 -2.44 -6.84
N GLU A 130 29.13 -2.11 -5.79
CA GLU A 130 28.82 -2.40 -4.39
C GLU A 130 28.47 -1.15 -3.58
N GLN A 131 29.16 -0.04 -3.87
CA GLN A 131 28.95 1.25 -3.21
C GLN A 131 29.00 2.37 -4.24
N VAL A 132 28.21 3.42 -4.03
CA VAL A 132 28.30 4.64 -4.82
C VAL A 132 28.40 5.86 -3.89
N VAL A 133 29.33 6.75 -4.21
CA VAL A 133 29.50 8.05 -3.55
C VAL A 133 29.20 9.14 -4.56
N LEU A 134 28.19 9.93 -4.28
CA LEU A 134 27.75 11.03 -5.11
C LEU A 134 28.29 12.35 -4.58
N PRO A 135 28.83 13.24 -5.44
CA PRO A 135 29.27 14.57 -5.03
C PRO A 135 28.07 15.48 -4.74
N GLU A 136 28.31 16.55 -3.98
CA GLU A 136 27.28 17.55 -3.62
C GLU A 136 26.70 18.31 -4.83
N THR A 137 27.31 18.15 -5.99
CA THR A 137 26.84 18.77 -7.25
C THR A 137 25.66 18.03 -7.89
N ILE A 138 25.37 16.78 -7.46
CA ILE A 138 24.28 15.98 -8.02
C ILE A 138 22.95 16.50 -7.49
N THR A 139 22.08 16.89 -8.43
CA THR A 139 20.73 17.36 -8.16
C THR A 139 19.62 16.40 -8.62
N VAL A 140 19.92 15.54 -9.61
CA VAL A 140 18.97 14.59 -10.19
C VAL A 140 19.59 13.22 -10.38
N ILE A 141 18.85 12.19 -9.99
CA ILE A 141 19.13 10.78 -10.31
C ILE A 141 17.98 10.32 -11.20
N ASP A 142 18.27 10.10 -12.48
CA ASP A 142 17.26 9.86 -13.51
C ASP A 142 16.74 8.40 -13.50
N TRP A 143 15.72 8.14 -14.32
CA TRP A 143 15.01 6.86 -14.44
C TRP A 143 15.98 5.71 -14.63
N TYR A 144 15.77 4.64 -13.83
CA TYR A 144 16.55 3.38 -13.89
C TYR A 144 18.05 3.54 -13.66
N ALA A 145 18.55 4.66 -13.14
CA ALA A 145 19.99 4.93 -13.03
C ALA A 145 20.77 3.80 -12.36
N PHE A 146 20.21 3.16 -11.33
CA PHE A 146 20.76 1.99 -10.61
C PHE A 146 19.81 0.78 -10.61
N TYR A 147 18.84 0.73 -11.53
CA TYR A 147 17.86 -0.35 -11.57
C TYR A 147 18.52 -1.72 -11.56
N GLN A 148 18.08 -2.61 -10.62
CA GLN A 148 18.59 -3.98 -10.47
C GLN A 148 20.14 -4.09 -10.28
N CYS A 149 20.76 -3.09 -9.67
CA CYS A 149 22.14 -3.20 -9.17
C CYS A 149 22.15 -4.01 -7.86
N LYS A 150 21.98 -5.33 -7.94
CA LYS A 150 21.68 -6.20 -6.80
C LYS A 150 22.74 -6.22 -5.70
N ASN A 151 24.01 -5.93 -6.06
CA ASN A 151 25.12 -5.90 -5.11
C ASN A 151 25.36 -4.49 -4.53
N LEU A 152 24.66 -3.45 -5.00
CA LEU A 152 24.76 -2.09 -4.49
C LEU A 152 24.12 -2.01 -3.09
N TYR A 153 24.93 -2.14 -2.05
CA TYR A 153 24.47 -2.13 -0.66
C TYR A 153 24.56 -0.75 0.01
N SER A 154 25.21 0.23 -0.61
CA SER A 154 25.35 1.58 -0.05
C SER A 154 25.38 2.65 -1.15
N ALA A 155 24.53 3.67 -0.98
CA ALA A 155 24.51 4.88 -1.80
C ALA A 155 24.47 6.10 -0.89
N THR A 156 25.48 6.99 -0.98
CA THR A 156 25.51 8.25 -0.24
C THR A 156 24.81 9.30 -1.09
N LEU A 157 23.63 9.75 -0.66
CA LEU A 157 22.83 10.78 -1.34
C LEU A 157 23.26 12.17 -0.81
N PRO A 158 23.64 13.13 -1.70
CA PRO A 158 24.10 14.45 -1.28
C PRO A 158 22.96 15.36 -0.81
N GLU A 159 23.29 16.31 0.08
CA GLU A 159 22.30 17.29 0.57
C GLU A 159 21.83 18.28 -0.52
N GLY A 160 22.48 18.32 -1.70
CA GLY A 160 22.04 19.07 -2.88
C GLY A 160 20.95 18.40 -3.72
N LEU A 161 20.68 17.10 -3.50
CA LEU A 161 19.78 16.28 -4.32
C LEU A 161 18.34 16.79 -4.26
N LYS A 162 17.70 16.96 -5.42
CA LYS A 162 16.33 17.46 -5.57
C LYS A 162 15.34 16.41 -6.02
N GLU A 163 15.78 15.50 -6.89
CA GLU A 163 14.89 14.51 -7.49
C GLU A 163 15.56 13.13 -7.63
N ILE A 164 14.81 12.11 -7.29
CA ILE A 164 15.08 10.71 -7.61
C ILE A 164 13.94 10.23 -8.49
N ALA A 165 14.23 9.96 -9.76
CA ALA A 165 13.22 9.57 -10.74
C ALA A 165 12.69 8.13 -10.53
N PRO A 166 11.59 7.75 -11.19
CA PRO A 166 11.01 6.42 -11.07
C PRO A 166 12.00 5.27 -11.33
N ASN A 167 11.89 4.21 -10.51
CA ASN A 167 12.72 3.02 -10.57
C ASN A 167 14.24 3.24 -10.41
N ALA A 168 14.69 4.40 -9.98
CA ALA A 168 16.12 4.75 -9.97
C ALA A 168 16.99 3.75 -9.16
N PHE A 169 16.51 3.26 -8.02
CA PHE A 169 17.17 2.26 -7.17
C PHE A 169 16.34 0.98 -6.98
N ARG A 170 15.37 0.70 -7.85
CA ARG A 170 14.55 -0.50 -7.71
C ARG A 170 15.39 -1.77 -7.83
N GLY A 171 15.18 -2.71 -6.89
CA GLY A 171 15.82 -4.02 -6.89
C GLY A 171 17.33 -3.97 -6.61
N CYS A 172 17.80 -2.94 -5.89
CA CYS A 172 19.17 -2.89 -5.39
C CYS A 172 19.32 -3.69 -4.09
N GLY A 173 20.58 -3.85 -3.64
CA GLY A 173 20.94 -4.47 -2.38
C GLY A 173 21.09 -3.50 -1.21
N LEU A 174 20.49 -2.30 -1.28
CA LEU A 174 20.65 -1.25 -0.27
C LEU A 174 20.26 -1.74 1.12
N LYS A 175 21.10 -1.49 2.13
CA LYS A 175 20.85 -1.84 3.53
C LYS A 175 20.18 -0.71 4.30
N SER A 176 20.49 0.52 3.94
CA SER A 176 19.87 1.72 4.51
C SER A 176 19.82 2.83 3.48
N VAL A 177 18.87 3.74 3.64
CA VAL A 177 18.78 4.97 2.85
C VAL A 177 18.48 6.15 3.76
N VAL A 178 19.17 7.27 3.52
CA VAL A 178 18.90 8.56 4.13
C VAL A 178 18.55 9.53 3.01
N LEU A 179 17.29 9.95 2.97
CA LEU A 179 16.80 10.94 2.00
C LEU A 179 17.07 12.34 2.57
N PRO A 180 17.85 13.18 1.85
CA PRO A 180 18.29 14.47 2.35
C PRO A 180 17.15 15.48 2.50
N GLU A 181 17.37 16.54 3.27
CA GLU A 181 16.37 17.59 3.51
C GLU A 181 15.98 18.33 2.23
N SER A 182 16.93 18.46 1.31
CA SER A 182 16.73 19.13 0.02
C SER A 182 15.87 18.38 -1.00
N LEU A 183 15.63 17.06 -0.75
CA LEU A 183 14.94 16.19 -1.70
C LEU A 183 13.46 16.54 -1.81
N ALA A 184 13.09 17.09 -2.97
CA ALA A 184 11.72 17.52 -3.22
C ALA A 184 10.82 16.40 -3.75
N LYS A 185 11.37 15.48 -4.57
CA LYS A 185 10.57 14.44 -5.23
C LYS A 185 11.25 13.09 -5.27
N VAL A 186 10.46 12.02 -5.01
CA VAL A 186 10.84 10.62 -5.21
C VAL A 186 9.79 9.94 -6.07
N GLY A 187 10.22 9.43 -7.22
CA GLY A 187 9.36 8.81 -8.21
C GLY A 187 8.84 7.43 -7.85
N GLU A 188 7.93 6.96 -8.67
CA GLU A 188 7.27 5.66 -8.52
C GLU A 188 8.31 4.51 -8.53
N TRP A 189 8.18 3.56 -7.58
CA TRP A 189 9.07 2.39 -7.45
C TRP A 189 10.55 2.73 -7.17
N ALA A 190 10.87 3.97 -6.80
CA ALA A 190 12.26 4.42 -6.75
C ALA A 190 13.18 3.54 -5.87
N PHE A 191 12.69 3.01 -4.77
CA PHE A 191 13.40 2.11 -3.86
C PHE A 191 12.70 0.76 -3.69
N ALA A 192 11.72 0.42 -4.52
CA ALA A 192 11.01 -0.85 -4.41
C ALA A 192 11.95 -2.06 -4.59
N GLU A 193 11.54 -3.20 -4.05
CA GLU A 193 12.25 -4.48 -4.16
C GLU A 193 13.70 -4.45 -3.58
N ASN A 194 14.01 -3.46 -2.73
CA ASN A 194 15.26 -3.47 -1.97
C ASN A 194 15.11 -4.42 -0.78
N THR A 195 15.17 -5.72 -1.04
CA THR A 195 14.91 -6.75 -0.03
C THR A 195 15.90 -6.80 1.11
N ALA A 196 17.07 -6.15 0.98
CA ALA A 196 18.06 -6.00 2.03
C ALA A 196 17.87 -4.73 2.87
N LEU A 197 16.96 -3.81 2.49
CA LEU A 197 16.77 -2.53 3.14
C LEU A 197 16.18 -2.72 4.54
N GLU A 198 16.89 -2.25 5.57
CA GLU A 198 16.46 -2.34 6.97
C GLU A 198 15.99 -0.99 7.53
N THR A 199 16.51 0.11 7.03
CA THR A 199 16.21 1.46 7.58
C THR A 199 16.04 2.49 6.46
N ALA A 200 14.98 3.31 6.57
CA ALA A 200 14.75 4.48 5.73
C ALA A 200 14.56 5.72 6.59
N ILE A 201 15.38 6.75 6.41
CA ILE A 201 15.30 8.04 7.11
C ILE A 201 14.92 9.12 6.11
N ILE A 202 13.81 9.81 6.36
CA ILE A 202 13.22 10.82 5.49
C ILE A 202 13.33 12.18 6.19
N LYS A 203 14.30 13.02 5.77
CA LYS A 203 14.56 14.30 6.43
C LYS A 203 13.69 15.43 5.87
N GLY A 204 13.47 15.47 4.55
CA GLY A 204 12.83 16.57 3.82
C GLY A 204 11.31 16.49 3.73
N LYS A 205 10.73 17.59 3.22
CA LYS A 205 9.34 17.64 2.76
C LYS A 205 9.23 17.04 1.36
N THR A 206 9.51 15.77 1.28
CA THR A 206 9.57 15.05 0.02
C THR A 206 8.16 14.68 -0.45
N GLU A 207 7.86 14.94 -1.71
CA GLU A 207 6.72 14.38 -2.41
C GLU A 207 7.07 12.97 -2.90
N PHE A 208 6.30 12.00 -2.46
CA PHE A 208 6.48 10.60 -2.84
C PHE A 208 5.42 10.20 -3.87
N GLU A 209 5.85 9.50 -4.90
CA GLU A 209 4.94 8.76 -5.78
C GLU A 209 4.69 7.35 -5.22
N LYS A 210 3.70 6.65 -5.80
CA LYS A 210 3.26 5.34 -5.32
C LYS A 210 4.39 4.30 -5.35
N ARG A 211 4.26 3.28 -4.46
CA ARG A 211 5.14 2.11 -4.42
C ARG A 211 6.63 2.42 -4.13
N THR A 212 6.93 3.55 -3.51
CA THR A 212 8.34 3.98 -3.31
C THR A 212 9.20 2.92 -2.61
N PHE A 213 8.69 2.25 -1.56
CA PHE A 213 9.37 1.20 -0.78
C PHE A 213 8.64 -0.15 -0.85
N ASP A 214 7.87 -0.38 -1.90
CA ASP A 214 7.13 -1.62 -2.13
C ASP A 214 8.08 -2.83 -2.13
N GLU A 215 7.68 -3.95 -1.49
CA GLU A 215 8.48 -5.19 -1.38
C GLU A 215 9.88 -5.02 -0.73
N CYS A 216 10.07 -3.99 0.12
CA CYS A 216 11.26 -3.90 0.97
C CYS A 216 11.10 -4.84 2.17
N THR A 217 11.14 -6.15 1.93
CA THR A 217 10.74 -7.20 2.88
C THR A 217 11.50 -7.22 4.21
N ASN A 218 12.72 -6.66 4.27
CA ASN A 218 13.51 -6.54 5.49
C ASN A 218 13.42 -5.17 6.15
N LEU A 219 12.62 -4.22 5.64
CA LEU A 219 12.47 -2.90 6.23
C LEU A 219 11.85 -3.01 7.63
N LYS A 220 12.60 -2.55 8.64
CA LYS A 220 12.24 -2.61 10.07
C LYS A 220 11.92 -1.25 10.64
N LYS A 221 12.58 -0.21 10.12
CA LYS A 221 12.54 1.13 10.68
C LYS A 221 12.36 2.19 9.60
N VAL A 222 11.37 3.06 9.80
CA VAL A 222 11.15 4.27 9.01
C VAL A 222 11.12 5.47 9.95
N GLU A 223 11.85 6.53 9.63
CA GLU A 223 11.81 7.79 10.37
C GLU A 223 11.40 8.94 9.47
N PHE A 224 10.41 9.71 9.93
CA PHE A 224 9.97 10.94 9.27
C PHE A 224 10.38 12.15 10.12
N HIS A 225 11.31 12.96 9.63
CA HIS A 225 11.79 14.16 10.34
C HIS A 225 11.02 15.43 9.94
N ASN A 226 10.10 15.32 8.97
CA ASN A 226 9.35 16.46 8.46
C ASN A 226 7.86 16.13 8.31
N VAL A 227 7.08 17.14 7.91
CA VAL A 227 5.64 17.06 7.77
C VAL A 227 5.29 16.46 6.40
N ILE A 228 4.72 15.25 6.42
CA ILE A 228 4.11 14.59 5.26
C ILE A 228 2.61 14.53 5.53
N GLN A 229 1.78 14.88 4.54
CA GLN A 229 0.32 14.87 4.69
C GLN A 229 -0.34 13.65 4.04
N THR A 230 0.34 13.01 3.11
CA THR A 230 -0.18 11.85 2.38
C THR A 230 0.89 10.77 2.29
N LEU A 231 0.54 9.55 2.62
CA LEU A 231 1.30 8.36 2.23
C LEU A 231 0.67 7.84 0.94
N PRO A 232 1.39 7.84 -0.19
CA PRO A 232 0.84 7.41 -1.47
C PRO A 232 0.61 5.90 -1.51
N ASP A 233 -0.16 5.47 -2.51
CA ASP A 233 -0.58 4.09 -2.66
C ASP A 233 0.60 3.10 -2.64
N PHE A 234 0.43 2.01 -1.89
CA PHE A 234 1.39 0.91 -1.77
C PHE A 234 2.80 1.32 -1.33
N MET A 235 2.95 2.49 -0.67
CA MET A 235 4.29 3.02 -0.33
C MET A 235 5.17 2.02 0.44
N PHE A 236 4.58 1.23 1.34
CA PHE A 236 5.26 0.23 2.16
C PHE A 236 4.66 -1.17 2.01
N ALA A 237 3.93 -1.43 0.93
CA ALA A 237 3.34 -2.75 0.72
C ALA A 237 4.45 -3.82 0.67
N GLY A 238 4.19 -5.00 1.24
CA GLY A 238 5.18 -6.08 1.30
C GLY A 238 6.38 -5.84 2.24
N CYS A 239 6.37 -4.78 3.06
CA CYS A 239 7.39 -4.56 4.09
C CYS A 239 7.16 -5.52 5.27
N ALA A 240 7.34 -6.82 5.04
CA ALA A 240 6.93 -7.89 5.96
C ALA A 240 7.55 -7.80 7.36
N LYS A 241 8.74 -7.21 7.51
CA LYS A 241 9.44 -7.06 8.81
C LYS A 241 9.21 -5.72 9.50
N LEU A 242 8.36 -4.84 8.95
CA LEU A 242 8.03 -3.58 9.59
C LEU A 242 7.11 -3.84 10.79
N GLN A 243 7.64 -3.66 12.02
CA GLN A 243 6.90 -3.93 13.25
C GLN A 243 6.08 -2.73 13.73
N SER A 244 6.64 -1.55 13.57
CA SER A 244 5.99 -0.29 13.94
C SER A 244 6.46 0.84 13.03
N ILE A 245 5.63 1.88 12.91
CA ILE A 245 5.96 3.06 12.14
C ILE A 245 5.43 4.32 12.87
N PRO A 246 6.31 5.28 13.23
CA PRO A 246 5.89 6.56 13.76
C PRO A 246 5.34 7.43 12.62
N LEU A 247 4.02 7.51 12.51
CA LEU A 247 3.37 8.27 11.43
C LEU A 247 3.50 9.80 11.66
N PRO A 248 3.65 10.60 10.58
CA PRO A 248 3.74 12.05 10.67
C PRO A 248 2.50 12.67 11.32
N MET A 249 2.68 13.56 12.32
CA MET A 249 1.60 14.16 13.11
C MET A 249 0.54 14.95 12.32
N LYS A 250 0.85 15.38 11.09
CA LYS A 250 -0.07 16.10 10.21
C LYS A 250 -0.55 15.24 9.03
N LEU A 251 -0.39 13.94 9.12
CA LEU A 251 -0.88 13.00 8.11
C LEU A 251 -2.40 13.11 8.00
N LYS A 252 -2.90 13.26 6.78
CA LYS A 252 -4.34 13.37 6.46
C LYS A 252 -4.87 12.17 5.71
N GLN A 253 -4.02 11.55 4.89
CA GLN A 253 -4.42 10.49 3.99
C GLN A 253 -3.40 9.35 4.01
N ILE A 254 -3.92 8.15 4.14
CA ILE A 254 -3.22 6.88 3.91
C ILE A 254 -3.80 6.31 2.63
N GLY A 255 -2.99 6.20 1.58
CA GLY A 255 -3.42 5.71 0.26
C GLY A 255 -3.77 4.22 0.23
N TYR A 256 -4.07 3.71 -0.94
CA TYR A 256 -4.41 2.31 -1.16
C TYR A 256 -3.26 1.39 -0.81
N GLY A 257 -3.54 0.32 -0.06
CA GLY A 257 -2.57 -0.73 0.24
C GLY A 257 -1.25 -0.27 0.88
N VAL A 258 -1.21 0.90 1.52
CA VAL A 258 0.06 1.49 2.03
C VAL A 258 0.84 0.49 2.88
N PHE A 259 0.17 -0.27 3.74
CA PHE A 259 0.77 -1.28 4.60
C PHE A 259 0.31 -2.70 4.26
N ALA A 260 -0.18 -2.92 3.05
CA ALA A 260 -0.61 -4.26 2.64
C ALA A 260 0.56 -5.26 2.82
N SER A 261 0.29 -6.40 3.45
CA SER A 261 1.29 -7.44 3.74
C SER A 261 2.48 -6.99 4.60
N CYS A 262 2.30 -5.97 5.45
CA CYS A 262 3.21 -5.70 6.54
C CYS A 262 2.95 -6.72 7.66
N GLU A 263 3.38 -7.97 7.46
CA GLU A 263 2.99 -9.12 8.30
C GLU A 263 3.35 -8.96 9.78
N GLN A 264 4.45 -8.27 10.10
CA GLN A 264 4.91 -8.06 11.48
C GLN A 264 4.42 -6.75 12.09
N LEU A 265 3.61 -5.94 11.38
CA LEU A 265 3.08 -4.69 11.89
C LEU A 265 2.08 -4.96 13.00
N ASP A 266 2.48 -4.73 14.26
CA ASP A 266 1.70 -5.02 15.46
C ASP A 266 1.13 -3.77 16.14
N ASN A 267 1.76 -2.61 15.91
CA ASN A 267 1.39 -1.34 16.53
C ASN A 267 1.45 -0.18 15.52
N VAL A 268 0.29 0.40 15.25
CA VAL A 268 0.15 1.62 14.44
C VAL A 268 -0.74 2.61 15.16
N GLN A 269 -0.21 3.78 15.47
CA GLN A 269 -0.98 4.88 16.03
C GLN A 269 -1.32 5.87 14.91
N LEU A 270 -2.60 5.91 14.53
CA LEU A 270 -3.08 6.86 13.53
C LEU A 270 -3.24 8.24 14.15
N PRO A 271 -2.62 9.31 13.59
CA PRO A 271 -2.82 10.67 14.05
C PRO A 271 -4.29 11.10 13.90
N ASP A 272 -4.81 11.92 14.84
CA ASP A 272 -6.18 12.43 14.80
C ASP A 272 -6.46 13.35 13.59
N THR A 273 -5.43 13.71 12.85
CA THR A 273 -5.53 14.47 11.60
C THR A 273 -5.92 13.63 10.39
N VAL A 274 -5.85 12.30 10.47
CA VAL A 274 -6.23 11.39 9.38
C VAL A 274 -7.73 11.50 9.10
N ARG A 275 -8.07 11.60 7.82
CA ARG A 275 -9.45 11.70 7.30
C ARG A 275 -9.80 10.59 6.34
N GLU A 276 -8.78 9.98 5.75
CA GLU A 276 -8.94 8.94 4.74
C GLU A 276 -7.96 7.80 4.96
N ILE A 277 -8.49 6.58 4.93
CA ILE A 277 -7.73 5.32 4.96
C ILE A 277 -8.18 4.55 3.72
N GLY A 278 -7.27 4.38 2.79
CA GLY A 278 -7.57 3.80 1.49
C GLY A 278 -7.88 2.31 1.54
N TRP A 279 -8.41 1.82 0.43
CA TRP A 279 -8.69 0.41 0.21
C TRP A 279 -7.47 -0.47 0.52
N ALA A 280 -7.69 -1.60 1.19
CA ALA A 280 -6.66 -2.57 1.57
C ALA A 280 -5.45 -1.98 2.34
N ALA A 281 -5.59 -0.79 2.96
CA ALA A 281 -4.47 -0.08 3.57
C ALA A 281 -3.69 -0.90 4.60
N PHE A 282 -4.33 -1.82 5.32
CA PHE A 282 -3.74 -2.73 6.30
C PHE A 282 -4.01 -4.21 5.97
N SER A 283 -4.39 -4.51 4.74
CA SER A 283 -4.68 -5.90 4.33
C SER A 283 -3.44 -6.79 4.53
N GLY A 284 -3.61 -7.94 5.18
CA GLY A 284 -2.51 -8.87 5.46
C GLY A 284 -1.55 -8.44 6.57
N CYS A 285 -1.91 -7.43 7.38
CA CYS A 285 -1.18 -7.10 8.61
C CYS A 285 -1.49 -8.16 9.68
N THR A 286 -0.94 -9.36 9.50
CA THR A 286 -1.32 -10.54 10.32
C THR A 286 -0.97 -10.41 11.79
N SER A 287 0.00 -9.57 12.16
CA SER A 287 0.38 -9.32 13.56
C SER A 287 -0.41 -8.19 14.23
N LEU A 288 -1.21 -7.41 13.48
CA LEU A 288 -1.96 -6.28 14.02
C LEU A 288 -3.02 -6.76 15.02
N ARG A 289 -2.91 -6.32 16.29
CA ARG A 289 -3.79 -6.76 17.38
C ARG A 289 -4.90 -5.78 17.70
N SER A 290 -4.59 -4.50 17.60
CA SER A 290 -5.57 -3.44 17.88
C SER A 290 -5.28 -2.20 17.03
N ILE A 291 -6.35 -1.45 16.74
CA ILE A 291 -6.23 -0.16 16.05
C ILE A 291 -7.39 0.76 16.46
N LYS A 292 -7.08 2.04 16.62
CA LYS A 292 -8.08 3.09 16.82
C LYS A 292 -8.22 3.89 15.53
N ILE A 293 -9.42 3.95 14.98
CA ILE A 293 -9.75 4.78 13.82
C ILE A 293 -9.99 6.22 14.30
N PRO A 294 -9.35 7.25 13.68
CA PRO A 294 -9.55 8.64 14.05
C PRO A 294 -10.97 9.16 13.78
N ASP A 295 -11.44 10.10 14.61
CA ASP A 295 -12.81 10.66 14.54
C ASP A 295 -13.13 11.39 13.22
N GLY A 296 -12.13 11.68 12.41
CA GLY A 296 -12.32 12.32 11.10
C GLY A 296 -12.59 11.37 9.95
N VAL A 297 -12.47 10.06 10.16
CA VAL A 297 -12.68 9.04 9.12
C VAL A 297 -14.19 8.76 9.00
N ALA A 298 -14.71 8.84 7.78
CA ALA A 298 -16.14 8.65 7.50
C ALA A 298 -16.51 7.23 7.04
N GLU A 299 -15.53 6.46 6.58
CA GLU A 299 -15.72 5.13 5.99
C GLU A 299 -14.53 4.23 6.29
N ILE A 300 -14.79 2.95 6.58
CA ILE A 300 -13.80 1.89 6.49
C ILE A 300 -13.94 1.30 5.08
N GLN A 301 -12.97 1.59 4.22
CA GLN A 301 -13.02 1.18 2.83
C GLN A 301 -12.88 -0.34 2.66
N ALA A 302 -13.10 -0.82 1.43
CA ALA A 302 -13.02 -2.24 1.11
C ALA A 302 -11.64 -2.83 1.50
N GLU A 303 -11.64 -4.08 1.97
CA GLU A 303 -10.45 -4.85 2.34
C GLU A 303 -9.49 -4.18 3.34
N THR A 304 -9.86 -3.03 3.93
CA THR A 304 -8.93 -2.24 4.77
C THR A 304 -8.19 -3.08 5.80
N PHE A 305 -8.86 -4.04 6.46
CA PHE A 305 -8.31 -4.94 7.46
C PHE A 305 -8.43 -6.42 7.06
N ALA A 306 -8.63 -6.72 5.78
CA ALA A 306 -8.71 -8.10 5.34
C ALA A 306 -7.43 -8.87 5.73
N HIS A 307 -7.59 -10.11 6.21
CA HIS A 307 -6.46 -10.95 6.68
C HIS A 307 -5.65 -10.35 7.85
N CYS A 308 -6.23 -9.43 8.64
CA CYS A 308 -5.66 -9.07 9.94
C CYS A 308 -6.01 -10.18 10.96
N GLU A 309 -5.40 -11.35 10.78
CA GLU A 309 -5.78 -12.60 11.47
C GLU A 309 -5.72 -12.51 13.01
N ASN A 310 -4.87 -11.63 13.55
CA ASN A 310 -4.72 -11.43 15.00
C ASN A 310 -5.40 -10.15 15.52
N LEU A 311 -6.23 -9.47 14.72
CA LEU A 311 -6.95 -8.28 15.16
C LEU A 311 -8.03 -8.68 16.18
N VAL A 312 -7.80 -8.31 17.45
CA VAL A 312 -8.72 -8.60 18.57
C VAL A 312 -9.67 -7.45 18.84
N GLU A 313 -9.19 -6.22 18.68
CA GLU A 313 -9.92 -5.00 19.03
C GLU A 313 -9.77 -3.92 17.96
N ILE A 314 -10.89 -3.30 17.61
CA ILE A 314 -10.90 -2.09 16.79
C ILE A 314 -11.84 -1.04 17.42
N GLN A 315 -11.37 0.21 17.54
CA GLN A 315 -12.20 1.32 17.98
C GLN A 315 -12.66 2.11 16.77
N ILE A 316 -13.96 2.02 16.46
CA ILE A 316 -14.60 2.71 15.34
C ILE A 316 -15.35 3.92 15.86
N PRO A 317 -15.04 5.16 15.42
CA PRO A 317 -15.69 6.37 15.88
C PRO A 317 -17.08 6.56 15.26
N ASP A 318 -17.91 7.40 15.89
CA ASP A 318 -19.28 7.71 15.42
C ASP A 318 -19.33 8.43 14.07
N SER A 319 -18.21 8.91 13.57
CA SER A 319 -18.09 9.49 12.23
C SER A 319 -18.25 8.47 11.10
N VAL A 320 -17.89 7.19 11.35
CA VAL A 320 -17.96 6.13 10.34
C VAL A 320 -19.41 5.78 10.04
N LYS A 321 -19.77 5.84 8.74
CA LYS A 321 -21.12 5.58 8.21
C LYS A 321 -21.24 4.28 7.44
N SER A 322 -20.12 3.78 6.93
CA SER A 322 -20.09 2.58 6.09
C SER A 322 -18.86 1.73 6.35
N ILE A 323 -19.03 0.43 6.13
CA ILE A 323 -17.96 -0.58 6.09
C ILE A 323 -18.03 -1.21 4.71
N GLY A 324 -16.92 -1.10 3.95
CA GLY A 324 -16.79 -1.61 2.61
C GLY A 324 -16.71 -3.14 2.54
N TRP A 325 -16.81 -3.68 1.33
CA TRP A 325 -16.76 -5.10 1.08
C TRP A 325 -15.43 -5.71 1.55
N TRP A 326 -15.51 -6.89 2.21
CA TRP A 326 -14.39 -7.61 2.80
C TRP A 326 -13.52 -6.83 3.79
N ALA A 327 -14.00 -5.74 4.35
CA ALA A 327 -13.21 -4.86 5.21
C ALA A 327 -12.55 -5.59 6.40
N PHE A 328 -13.21 -6.63 6.96
CA PHE A 328 -12.71 -7.47 8.05
C PHE A 328 -12.64 -8.96 7.67
N HIS A 329 -12.54 -9.26 6.38
CA HIS A 329 -12.44 -10.65 5.91
C HIS A 329 -11.23 -11.37 6.53
N TYR A 330 -11.42 -12.55 7.10
CA TYR A 330 -10.41 -13.31 7.85
C TYR A 330 -9.80 -12.57 9.06
N CYS A 331 -10.55 -11.70 9.75
CA CYS A 331 -10.17 -11.21 11.07
C CYS A 331 -10.49 -12.28 12.13
N ASN A 332 -9.73 -13.39 12.13
CA ASN A 332 -10.04 -14.60 12.85
C ASN A 332 -10.03 -14.45 14.38
N ALA A 333 -9.30 -13.46 14.92
CA ALA A 333 -9.21 -13.20 16.35
C ALA A 333 -10.24 -12.17 16.86
N LEU A 334 -11.05 -11.56 15.97
CA LEU A 334 -12.02 -10.53 16.35
C LEU A 334 -13.20 -11.15 17.11
N THR A 335 -13.20 -11.02 18.44
CA THR A 335 -14.23 -11.63 19.29
C THR A 335 -15.50 -10.81 19.40
N GLN A 336 -15.39 -9.50 19.29
CA GLN A 336 -16.47 -8.52 19.36
C GLN A 336 -16.11 -7.24 18.61
N ILE A 337 -17.13 -6.53 18.15
CA ILE A 337 -16.97 -5.24 17.49
C ILE A 337 -18.16 -4.34 17.86
N LYS A 338 -17.86 -3.10 18.24
CA LYS A 338 -18.89 -2.09 18.47
C LYS A 338 -19.07 -1.23 17.23
N LEU A 339 -20.22 -1.35 16.61
CA LEU A 339 -20.58 -0.55 15.43
C LEU A 339 -21.18 0.79 15.85
N PRO A 340 -20.84 1.91 15.17
CA PRO A 340 -21.43 3.22 15.41
C PRO A 340 -22.94 3.23 15.19
N ALA A 341 -23.69 3.85 16.10
CA ALA A 341 -25.17 3.88 16.05
C ALA A 341 -25.75 4.55 14.79
N ARG A 342 -24.94 5.40 14.11
CA ARG A 342 -25.36 6.12 12.89
C ARG A 342 -24.83 5.47 11.61
N MET A 343 -24.33 4.25 11.68
CA MET A 343 -23.91 3.50 10.50
C MET A 343 -25.11 3.08 9.68
N THR A 344 -25.02 3.19 8.36
CA THR A 344 -26.10 2.90 7.43
C THR A 344 -25.81 1.81 6.43
N GLN A 345 -24.53 1.40 6.31
CA GLN A 345 -24.13 0.45 5.29
C GLN A 345 -23.03 -0.49 5.79
N ILE A 346 -23.24 -1.78 5.56
CA ILE A 346 -22.25 -2.85 5.73
C ILE A 346 -22.30 -3.66 4.44
N GLU A 347 -21.22 -3.65 3.70
CA GLU A 347 -21.17 -4.23 2.37
C GLU A 347 -20.87 -5.73 2.38
N TRP A 348 -20.86 -6.30 1.20
CA TRP A 348 -20.66 -7.70 0.93
C TRP A 348 -19.44 -8.29 1.64
N GLY A 349 -19.66 -9.42 2.35
CA GLY A 349 -18.60 -10.17 3.01
C GLY A 349 -17.81 -9.40 4.05
N ALA A 350 -18.31 -8.25 4.52
CA ALA A 350 -17.54 -7.34 5.40
C ALA A 350 -16.94 -8.04 6.62
N PHE A 351 -17.60 -9.04 7.17
CA PHE A 351 -17.13 -9.86 8.31
C PHE A 351 -16.99 -11.34 7.96
N GLN A 352 -16.88 -11.67 6.69
CA GLN A 352 -16.74 -13.06 6.27
C GLN A 352 -15.50 -13.72 6.92
N SER A 353 -15.68 -14.93 7.46
CA SER A 353 -14.62 -15.68 8.16
C SER A 353 -14.02 -14.96 9.38
N CYS A 354 -14.83 -14.18 10.11
CA CYS A 354 -14.48 -13.71 11.45
C CYS A 354 -14.75 -14.82 12.47
N ASP A 355 -13.88 -15.84 12.52
CA ASP A 355 -14.14 -17.11 13.21
C ASP A 355 -14.38 -16.98 14.72
N ALA A 356 -13.77 -15.98 15.37
CA ALA A 356 -13.92 -15.76 16.81
C ALA A 356 -15.11 -14.86 17.19
N LEU A 357 -15.79 -14.24 16.23
CA LEU A 357 -16.89 -13.29 16.50
C LEU A 357 -18.06 -14.03 17.15
N GLN A 358 -18.38 -13.71 18.42
CA GLN A 358 -19.37 -14.43 19.19
C GLN A 358 -20.73 -13.78 19.14
N LYS A 359 -20.78 -12.43 19.12
CA LYS A 359 -22.01 -11.64 19.07
C LYS A 359 -21.79 -10.33 18.32
N ILE A 360 -22.85 -9.81 17.72
CA ILE A 360 -22.84 -8.51 17.06
C ILE A 360 -24.21 -7.84 17.14
N THR A 361 -24.18 -6.52 17.30
CA THR A 361 -25.35 -5.65 17.28
C THR A 361 -25.31 -4.77 16.06
N LEU A 362 -26.29 -4.93 15.16
CA LEU A 362 -26.41 -4.07 13.98
C LEU A 362 -27.15 -2.77 14.36
N PRO A 363 -26.64 -1.60 13.90
CA PRO A 363 -27.29 -0.32 14.19
C PRO A 363 -28.60 -0.12 13.41
N GLU A 364 -29.51 0.72 13.97
CA GLU A 364 -30.87 0.96 13.44
C GLU A 364 -30.94 1.57 12.04
N GLY A 365 -29.83 2.05 11.48
CA GLY A 365 -29.78 2.61 10.12
C GLY A 365 -29.60 1.58 9.00
N ILE A 366 -29.33 0.33 9.33
CA ILE A 366 -29.06 -0.74 8.35
C ILE A 366 -30.39 -1.18 7.69
N LEU A 367 -30.46 -1.06 6.35
CA LEU A 367 -31.60 -1.49 5.55
C LEU A 367 -31.42 -2.87 4.91
N GLU A 368 -30.20 -3.25 4.64
CA GLU A 368 -29.82 -4.52 4.02
C GLU A 368 -28.63 -5.15 4.76
N ILE A 369 -28.73 -6.44 5.02
CA ILE A 369 -27.57 -7.26 5.38
C ILE A 369 -27.08 -7.90 4.07
N ALA A 370 -25.97 -7.41 3.56
CA ALA A 370 -25.47 -7.77 2.24
C ALA A 370 -25.09 -9.26 2.16
N LYS A 371 -24.88 -9.76 0.93
CA LYS A 371 -24.48 -11.16 0.71
C LYS A 371 -23.21 -11.50 1.49
N GLN A 372 -23.16 -12.68 2.07
CA GLN A 372 -21.99 -13.25 2.75
C GLN A 372 -21.43 -12.42 3.92
N THR A 373 -22.17 -11.41 4.44
CA THR A 373 -21.66 -10.48 5.45
C THR A 373 -21.07 -11.21 6.66
N PHE A 374 -21.74 -12.26 7.17
CA PHE A 374 -21.28 -13.08 8.30
C PHE A 374 -21.03 -14.55 7.90
N CYS A 375 -20.81 -14.82 6.63
CA CYS A 375 -20.54 -16.16 6.14
C CYS A 375 -19.28 -16.71 6.78
N PHE A 376 -19.33 -17.95 7.29
CA PHE A 376 -18.23 -18.60 8.03
C PHE A 376 -17.81 -17.90 9.35
N CYS A 377 -18.68 -17.10 9.97
CA CYS A 377 -18.46 -16.64 11.35
C CYS A 377 -18.80 -17.79 12.32
N ASP A 378 -17.91 -18.77 12.44
CA ASP A 378 -18.21 -20.05 13.06
C ASP A 378 -18.45 -20.00 14.58
N SER A 379 -18.07 -18.92 15.26
CA SER A 379 -18.38 -18.70 16.68
C SER A 379 -19.58 -17.81 16.94
N LEU A 380 -20.23 -17.23 15.90
CA LEU A 380 -21.35 -16.33 16.06
C LEU A 380 -22.57 -17.07 16.62
N GLN A 381 -22.97 -16.72 17.84
CA GLN A 381 -24.08 -17.34 18.56
C GLN A 381 -25.30 -16.43 18.61
N GLU A 382 -25.10 -15.13 18.73
CA GLU A 382 -26.15 -14.14 18.96
C GLU A 382 -25.98 -12.94 18.03
N ILE A 383 -27.08 -12.50 17.45
CA ILE A 383 -27.13 -11.27 16.66
C ILE A 383 -28.37 -10.44 16.98
N TYR A 384 -28.18 -9.11 17.08
CA TYR A 384 -29.30 -8.17 17.03
C TYR A 384 -29.44 -7.63 15.61
N ILE A 385 -30.65 -7.78 15.06
CA ILE A 385 -31.06 -7.26 13.74
C ILE A 385 -32.11 -6.16 13.97
N PRO A 386 -31.88 -4.91 13.54
CA PRO A 386 -32.82 -3.82 13.75
C PRO A 386 -34.08 -3.94 12.89
N ALA A 387 -35.15 -3.32 13.33
CA ALA A 387 -36.45 -3.30 12.61
C ALA A 387 -36.37 -2.61 11.23
N SER A 388 -35.33 -1.85 10.99
CA SER A 388 -35.06 -1.17 9.70
C SER A 388 -34.70 -2.13 8.56
N VAL A 389 -34.19 -3.33 8.86
CA VAL A 389 -33.74 -4.30 7.83
C VAL A 389 -34.90 -4.77 6.98
N LYS A 390 -34.73 -4.71 5.66
CA LYS A 390 -35.71 -5.12 4.64
C LYS A 390 -35.24 -6.26 3.78
N LYS A 391 -33.91 -6.49 3.74
CA LYS A 391 -33.30 -7.52 2.89
C LYS A 391 -32.12 -8.20 3.57
N ILE A 392 -32.00 -9.50 3.34
CA ILE A 392 -30.87 -10.34 3.76
C ILE A 392 -30.39 -11.10 2.52
N GLY A 393 -29.17 -10.80 2.07
CA GLY A 393 -28.58 -11.34 0.85
C GLY A 393 -28.11 -12.78 0.99
N VAL A 394 -27.70 -13.37 -0.13
CA VAL A 394 -27.23 -14.77 -0.25
C VAL A 394 -26.17 -15.10 0.80
N ALA A 395 -26.37 -16.21 1.52
CA ALA A 395 -25.42 -16.76 2.50
C ALA A 395 -24.94 -15.75 3.56
N ALA A 396 -25.71 -14.71 3.85
CA ALA A 396 -25.32 -13.68 4.83
C ALA A 396 -25.06 -14.28 6.22
N PHE A 397 -25.72 -15.39 6.56
CA PHE A 397 -25.66 -16.07 7.86
C PHE A 397 -25.31 -17.55 7.76
N TYR A 398 -24.37 -17.93 6.93
CA TYR A 398 -23.85 -19.29 6.95
C TYR A 398 -22.93 -19.49 8.17
N CYS A 399 -23.53 -19.52 9.37
CA CYS A 399 -22.88 -19.54 10.68
C CYS A 399 -23.31 -20.77 11.46
N TRP A 400 -22.43 -21.76 11.63
CA TRP A 400 -22.77 -23.06 12.22
C TRP A 400 -23.30 -23.00 13.67
N ARG A 401 -22.81 -22.03 14.47
CA ARG A 401 -23.13 -21.89 15.89
C ARG A 401 -24.19 -20.84 16.18
N LEU A 402 -24.79 -20.21 15.19
CA LEU A 402 -25.87 -19.26 15.41
C LEU A 402 -27.03 -19.94 16.15
N LYS A 403 -27.47 -19.37 17.26
CA LYS A 403 -28.50 -19.90 18.16
C LYS A 403 -29.69 -18.94 18.26
N THR A 404 -29.40 -17.65 18.35
CA THR A 404 -30.38 -16.63 18.72
C THR A 404 -30.31 -15.42 17.81
N VAL A 405 -31.47 -15.02 17.33
CA VAL A 405 -31.71 -13.75 16.62
C VAL A 405 -32.59 -12.87 17.48
N TYR A 406 -32.11 -11.73 17.90
CA TYR A 406 -32.87 -10.67 18.51
C TYR A 406 -33.29 -9.68 17.43
N PHE A 407 -34.60 -9.53 17.18
CA PHE A 407 -35.11 -8.64 16.15
C PHE A 407 -35.82 -7.43 16.77
N GLY A 408 -35.51 -6.24 16.30
CA GLY A 408 -36.05 -4.98 16.79
C GLY A 408 -37.49 -4.74 16.45
N GLY A 409 -38.07 -5.50 15.52
CA GLY A 409 -39.47 -5.42 15.08
C GLY A 409 -40.32 -6.59 15.52
N SER A 410 -41.61 -6.59 15.09
CA SER A 410 -42.56 -7.68 15.34
C SER A 410 -42.27 -8.90 14.43
N GLU A 411 -42.84 -10.05 14.80
CA GLU A 411 -42.83 -11.25 13.96
C GLU A 411 -43.37 -11.01 12.55
N GLU A 412 -44.42 -10.18 12.45
CA GLU A 412 -45.01 -9.82 11.16
C GLU A 412 -44.04 -9.01 10.29
N MET A 413 -43.28 -8.10 10.90
CA MET A 413 -42.25 -7.35 10.18
C MET A 413 -41.14 -8.28 9.68
N TRP A 414 -40.74 -9.28 10.49
CA TRP A 414 -39.74 -10.27 10.09
C TRP A 414 -40.18 -11.07 8.86
N LYS A 415 -41.43 -11.50 8.81
CA LYS A 415 -42.03 -12.24 7.68
C LYS A 415 -42.02 -11.44 6.37
N ASN A 416 -41.92 -10.12 6.46
CA ASN A 416 -41.85 -9.23 5.30
C ASN A 416 -40.42 -8.91 4.86
N ILE A 417 -39.38 -9.45 5.53
CA ILE A 417 -37.98 -9.30 5.09
C ILE A 417 -37.76 -10.21 3.89
N GLU A 418 -37.19 -9.66 2.81
CA GLU A 418 -36.71 -10.44 1.69
C GLU A 418 -35.44 -11.20 2.11
N ILE A 419 -35.53 -12.51 2.28
CA ILE A 419 -34.38 -13.35 2.65
C ILE A 419 -34.01 -14.21 1.46
N ASP A 420 -32.81 -14.00 0.91
CA ASP A 420 -32.29 -14.78 -0.18
C ASP A 420 -31.84 -16.16 0.32
N MET A 421 -32.48 -17.21 -0.19
CA MET A 421 -32.25 -18.61 0.19
C MET A 421 -31.39 -19.35 -0.86
N GLU A 422 -30.89 -18.66 -1.87
CA GLU A 422 -29.98 -19.27 -2.84
C GLU A 422 -28.66 -19.68 -2.19
N LYS A 423 -28.04 -20.69 -2.79
CA LYS A 423 -26.70 -21.12 -2.37
C LYS A 423 -25.64 -20.35 -3.18
N ASN A 424 -24.61 -19.88 -2.47
CA ASN A 424 -23.45 -19.35 -3.17
C ASN A 424 -22.63 -20.50 -3.81
N SER A 425 -21.56 -20.17 -4.50
CA SER A 425 -20.68 -21.15 -5.17
C SER A 425 -20.04 -22.19 -4.24
N SER A 426 -19.92 -21.88 -2.93
CA SER A 426 -19.45 -22.83 -1.91
C SER A 426 -20.55 -23.67 -1.28
N GLY A 427 -21.82 -23.51 -1.74
CA GLY A 427 -22.98 -24.21 -1.20
C GLY A 427 -23.55 -23.63 0.10
N ALA A 428 -23.08 -22.47 0.53
CA ALA A 428 -23.57 -21.76 1.71
C ALA A 428 -24.88 -21.02 1.40
N ASP A 429 -25.80 -21.01 2.36
CA ASP A 429 -27.13 -20.38 2.30
C ASP A 429 -27.52 -19.73 3.64
N ASN A 430 -28.76 -19.27 3.76
CA ASN A 430 -29.33 -18.68 4.96
C ASN A 430 -30.21 -19.69 5.78
N GLU A 431 -30.18 -20.98 5.45
CA GLU A 431 -31.08 -21.96 6.10
C GLU A 431 -30.93 -21.98 7.63
N LYS A 432 -29.70 -21.77 8.13
CA LYS A 432 -29.42 -21.73 9.56
C LYS A 432 -30.15 -20.59 10.26
N LEU A 433 -30.22 -19.41 9.64
CA LEU A 433 -30.94 -18.23 10.18
C LEU A 433 -32.41 -18.55 10.45
N MET A 434 -33.05 -19.37 9.61
CA MET A 434 -34.46 -19.72 9.73
C MET A 434 -34.77 -20.76 10.82
N LYS A 435 -33.74 -21.49 11.30
CA LYS A 435 -33.87 -22.61 12.23
C LYS A 435 -33.56 -22.29 13.68
N VAL A 436 -33.14 -21.06 13.98
CA VAL A 436 -32.72 -20.63 15.32
C VAL A 436 -33.84 -19.96 16.08
N GLU A 437 -33.62 -19.70 17.39
CA GLU A 437 -34.56 -18.98 18.22
C GLU A 437 -34.65 -17.50 17.82
N HIS A 438 -35.89 -16.97 17.72
CA HIS A 438 -36.16 -15.57 17.41
C HIS A 438 -36.87 -14.90 18.55
N TYR A 439 -36.40 -13.71 18.96
CA TYR A 439 -37.00 -12.86 19.97
C TYR A 439 -37.41 -11.53 19.34
N TRP A 440 -38.69 -11.18 19.40
CA TRP A 440 -39.29 -10.03 18.74
C TRP A 440 -39.32 -8.80 19.64
N ASN A 441 -39.41 -7.61 19.04
CA ASN A 441 -39.50 -6.32 19.71
C ASN A 441 -38.37 -6.06 20.72
N GLN A 442 -37.18 -6.54 20.42
CA GLN A 442 -36.02 -6.39 21.28
C GLN A 442 -35.34 -5.04 21.07
N THR A 443 -34.59 -4.58 22.06
CA THR A 443 -33.66 -3.48 21.95
C THR A 443 -32.28 -3.92 22.44
N PRO A 444 -31.18 -3.37 21.90
CA PRO A 444 -29.85 -3.72 22.38
C PRO A 444 -29.67 -3.57 23.89
N ALA A 445 -30.21 -2.52 24.46
CA ALA A 445 -30.18 -2.27 25.90
C ALA A 445 -30.93 -3.34 26.72
N ALA A 446 -32.04 -3.88 26.19
CA ALA A 446 -32.86 -4.89 26.89
C ALA A 446 -32.17 -6.27 26.93
N ILE A 447 -31.32 -6.56 25.96
CA ILE A 447 -30.66 -7.87 25.81
C ILE A 447 -29.20 -7.85 26.26
N GLY A 448 -28.67 -6.70 26.67
CA GLY A 448 -27.32 -6.55 27.23
C GLY A 448 -26.18 -6.81 26.24
N ILE A 449 -26.41 -6.54 24.95
CA ILE A 449 -25.41 -6.66 23.88
C ILE A 449 -25.21 -5.36 23.11
#